data_27a188f2fd40f5b1cf337e928cfd6b71
#
_entry.id   27a188f2fd40f5b1cf337e928cfd6b71
#
_cell.length_a   1.000
_cell.length_b   1.000
_cell.length_c   1.000
_cell.angle_alpha   90.00
_cell.angle_beta   90.00
_cell.angle_gamma   90.00
#
_symmetry.space_group_name_H-M   'P 1'
#
loop_
_entity.id
_entity.type
_entity.pdbx_description
1 polymer ?
#
loop_
_entity_poly.entity_id
_entity_poly.type
_entity_poly.pdbx_seq_one_letter_code
_entity_poly.pdbx_strand_id
1 'polypeptide(L)'
;MLYVSTRGKTDLVSSAHAITRGLAGDGGLFVPQNIPAMRMVDIKAMANKPYTERAIDVLLQYLTDFSEDELRECVNAAYAKDKFGDNPVPLVQVNENTGVLELWHGPTSAFKDMALQLLPHLLTRSMKKTGETNKVVILVATSGDTGKAALEGFADVEGTQIIVFYPSEGVSDIQKRQMITQAGKNVKVFGIEGNFDDAQRGVKEIFGNKAMSDELEKKGYTFSSANSINWGRLVPQIVYYFSAYVDAVKAGKIAAGDAINFVVPTGNFGDILAGYYAKLMGLPIDRLLCASNSNNVLTDFINSGVYDKRRDFYKTISPSMDILVSSNLERLLYNVSDGDAARVAEYMQRLNNEGFYQVDSDDLKRIQSEFFGAWVDELETKEAISRIYSDYHYLMDTHTAVAWRALEKYRFLTSDETYTIVLSTASPYKFADSVLEALDDKEQPKGEPFALLHKLNEETGVEIPPRMLALEELPVLHSEVIPSDKMELAVMKNLV
;
A
#
# COMPACT_ATOMS: atom_id res chain seq x y z
N MET A 1 -17.92 8.56 -14.15
CA MET A 1 -16.59 9.15 -13.83
C MET A 1 -15.64 8.83 -14.97
N LEU A 2 -14.90 9.83 -15.48
CA LEU A 2 -13.82 9.62 -16.44
C LEU A 2 -12.47 9.84 -15.76
N TYR A 3 -11.44 9.23 -16.32
CA TYR A 3 -10.07 9.26 -15.83
C TYR A 3 -9.15 9.85 -16.87
N VAL A 4 -8.17 10.62 -16.39
CA VAL A 4 -7.12 11.25 -17.20
C VAL A 4 -5.76 10.73 -16.78
N SER A 5 -4.77 10.86 -17.66
CA SER A 5 -3.37 10.67 -17.29
C SER A 5 -2.84 11.93 -16.57
N THR A 6 -2.06 11.74 -15.52
CA THR A 6 -1.32 12.82 -14.85
C THR A 6 -0.37 13.57 -15.77
N ARG A 7 -0.02 13.03 -16.96
CA ARG A 7 0.85 13.64 -17.99
C ARG A 7 0.09 14.13 -19.21
N GLY A 8 -1.23 13.92 -19.27
CA GLY A 8 -2.18 14.57 -20.19
C GLY A 8 -2.09 14.19 -21.66
N LYS A 9 -1.31 13.17 -22.04
CA LYS A 9 -1.10 12.77 -23.45
C LYS A 9 -1.94 11.56 -23.88
N THR A 10 -3.03 11.29 -23.17
CA THR A 10 -3.93 10.16 -23.47
C THR A 10 -5.38 10.61 -23.44
N ASP A 11 -6.23 9.85 -24.13
CA ASP A 11 -7.68 10.07 -24.11
C ASP A 11 -8.26 9.77 -22.72
N LEU A 12 -9.45 10.35 -22.48
CA LEU A 12 -10.27 10.04 -21.32
C LEU A 12 -10.72 8.58 -21.36
N VAL A 13 -10.62 7.90 -20.21
CA VAL A 13 -11.01 6.50 -20.10
C VAL A 13 -12.00 6.27 -18.96
N SER A 14 -12.75 5.17 -19.00
CA SER A 14 -13.59 4.73 -17.87
C SER A 14 -12.76 4.15 -16.74
N SER A 15 -13.36 3.96 -15.57
CA SER A 15 -12.65 3.31 -14.44
C SER A 15 -12.22 1.88 -14.78
N ALA A 16 -13.05 1.13 -15.52
CA ALA A 16 -12.69 -0.21 -15.98
C ALA A 16 -11.43 -0.21 -16.87
N HIS A 17 -11.31 0.75 -17.80
CA HIS A 17 -10.09 0.86 -18.62
C HIS A 17 -8.87 1.27 -17.79
N ALA A 18 -9.02 2.20 -16.83
CA ALA A 18 -7.93 2.62 -15.96
C ALA A 18 -7.40 1.45 -15.10
N ILE A 19 -8.30 0.59 -14.59
CA ILE A 19 -7.95 -0.60 -13.80
C ILE A 19 -7.30 -1.67 -14.69
N THR A 20 -7.85 -1.95 -15.88
CA THR A 20 -7.31 -2.98 -16.78
C THR A 20 -5.91 -2.62 -17.26
N ARG A 21 -5.69 -1.37 -17.66
CA ARG A 21 -4.39 -0.89 -18.12
C ARG A 21 -3.37 -0.71 -17.00
N GLY A 22 -3.83 -0.25 -15.82
CA GLY A 22 -2.99 0.04 -14.65
C GLY A 22 -2.10 1.26 -14.78
N LEU A 23 -1.57 1.54 -15.98
CA LEU A 23 -0.71 2.67 -16.32
C LEU A 23 -1.19 3.31 -17.63
N ALA A 24 -1.08 4.64 -17.74
CA ALA A 24 -1.42 5.34 -18.97
C ALA A 24 -0.33 5.15 -20.03
N GLY A 25 -0.73 5.22 -21.31
CA GLY A 25 0.19 4.98 -22.44
C GLY A 25 1.33 6.00 -22.58
N ASP A 26 1.22 7.16 -21.94
CA ASP A 26 2.26 8.19 -21.84
C ASP A 26 3.20 8.02 -20.62
N GLY A 27 3.00 6.93 -19.85
CA GLY A 27 3.72 6.63 -18.62
C GLY A 27 3.21 7.39 -17.38
N GLY A 28 2.15 8.19 -17.54
CA GLY A 28 1.46 8.85 -16.43
C GLY A 28 0.51 7.91 -15.67
N LEU A 29 0.02 8.37 -14.53
CA LEU A 29 -0.90 7.63 -13.69
C LEU A 29 -2.35 8.07 -13.95
N PHE A 30 -3.29 7.13 -13.89
CA PHE A 30 -4.69 7.49 -13.97
C PHE A 30 -5.18 8.15 -12.69
N VAL A 31 -5.87 9.28 -12.86
CA VAL A 31 -6.59 10.01 -11.80
C VAL A 31 -8.01 10.31 -12.26
N PRO A 32 -9.00 10.39 -11.35
CA PRO A 32 -10.34 10.79 -11.71
C PRO A 32 -10.33 12.26 -12.18
N GLN A 33 -11.09 12.56 -13.22
CA GLN A 33 -11.22 13.92 -13.76
C GLN A 33 -11.78 14.92 -12.72
N ASN A 34 -12.67 14.43 -11.84
CA ASN A 34 -13.25 15.20 -10.75
C ASN A 34 -13.24 14.34 -9.50
N ILE A 35 -13.03 14.98 -8.35
CA ILE A 35 -13.17 14.30 -7.05
C ILE A 35 -14.64 14.36 -6.64
N PRO A 36 -15.28 13.21 -6.35
CA PRO A 36 -16.66 13.21 -5.88
C PRO A 36 -16.75 13.76 -4.45
N ALA A 37 -17.83 14.47 -4.14
CA ALA A 37 -18.08 14.99 -2.80
C ALA A 37 -19.10 14.13 -2.06
N MET A 38 -18.84 13.83 -0.79
CA MET A 38 -19.78 13.18 0.12
C MET A 38 -20.24 14.18 1.19
N ARG A 39 -21.57 14.23 1.42
CA ARG A 39 -22.11 15.13 2.44
C ARG A 39 -21.92 14.49 3.82
N MET A 40 -21.77 15.34 4.84
CA MET A 40 -21.62 14.87 6.23
C MET A 40 -22.76 13.96 6.70
N VAL A 41 -23.98 14.17 6.20
CA VAL A 41 -25.13 13.29 6.54
C VAL A 41 -24.93 11.87 5.99
N ASP A 42 -24.34 11.73 4.82
CA ASP A 42 -24.07 10.44 4.19
C ASP A 42 -22.89 9.75 4.90
N ILE A 43 -21.86 10.51 5.27
CA ILE A 43 -20.73 10.02 6.09
C ILE A 43 -21.22 9.51 7.44
N LYS A 44 -22.06 10.28 8.15
CA LYS A 44 -22.66 9.87 9.44
C LYS A 44 -23.46 8.55 9.32
N ALA A 45 -24.17 8.37 8.22
CA ALA A 45 -24.96 7.16 7.99
C ALA A 45 -24.10 5.89 7.93
N MET A 46 -22.82 6.00 7.54
CA MET A 46 -21.88 4.88 7.49
C MET A 46 -21.56 4.31 8.88
N ALA A 47 -21.73 5.04 9.98
CA ALA A 47 -21.40 4.59 11.32
C ALA A 47 -22.15 3.29 11.73
N ASN A 48 -23.33 3.06 11.16
CA ASN A 48 -24.16 1.87 11.43
C ASN A 48 -24.02 0.78 10.36
N LYS A 49 -23.17 0.97 9.35
CA LYS A 49 -22.92 0.02 8.27
C LYS A 49 -21.68 -0.85 8.58
N PRO A 50 -21.68 -2.13 8.19
CA PRO A 50 -20.47 -2.93 8.19
C PRO A 50 -19.47 -2.39 7.16
N TYR A 51 -18.19 -2.76 7.29
CA TYR A 51 -17.12 -2.29 6.39
C TYR A 51 -17.44 -2.51 4.90
N THR A 52 -18.02 -3.65 4.55
CA THR A 52 -18.41 -3.96 3.16
C THR A 52 -19.42 -2.98 2.57
N GLU A 53 -20.41 -2.55 3.33
CA GLU A 53 -21.39 -1.55 2.87
C GLU A 53 -20.75 -0.14 2.78
N ARG A 54 -19.85 0.20 3.72
CA ARG A 54 -19.05 1.44 3.64
C ARG A 54 -18.18 1.45 2.39
N ALA A 55 -17.58 0.30 2.03
CA ALA A 55 -16.79 0.14 0.83
C ALA A 55 -17.63 0.38 -0.43
N ILE A 56 -18.83 -0.16 -0.51
CA ILE A 56 -19.73 0.06 -1.64
C ILE A 56 -20.08 1.55 -1.77
N ASP A 57 -20.45 2.22 -0.67
CA ASP A 57 -20.79 3.65 -0.67
C ASP A 57 -19.66 4.52 -1.26
N VAL A 58 -18.41 4.24 -0.90
CA VAL A 58 -17.24 5.00 -1.38
C VAL A 58 -16.88 4.61 -2.81
N LEU A 59 -16.84 3.32 -3.12
CA LEU A 59 -16.41 2.83 -4.44
C LEU A 59 -17.37 3.24 -5.56
N LEU A 60 -18.67 3.30 -5.30
CA LEU A 60 -19.69 3.79 -6.26
C LEU A 60 -19.43 5.22 -6.72
N GLN A 61 -18.81 6.06 -5.88
CA GLN A 61 -18.50 7.43 -6.25
C GLN A 61 -17.43 7.51 -7.35
N TYR A 62 -16.50 6.57 -7.38
CA TYR A 62 -15.39 6.51 -8.33
C TYR A 62 -15.62 5.56 -9.50
N LEU A 63 -16.15 4.37 -9.22
CA LEU A 63 -16.30 3.28 -10.18
C LEU A 63 -17.71 3.32 -10.84
N THR A 64 -18.06 4.45 -11.46
CA THR A 64 -19.43 4.74 -11.96
C THR A 64 -19.86 3.92 -13.17
N ASP A 65 -18.97 3.17 -13.78
CA ASP A 65 -19.25 2.19 -14.84
C ASP A 65 -19.49 0.77 -14.28
N PHE A 66 -19.41 0.58 -12.95
CA PHE A 66 -19.86 -0.62 -12.25
C PHE A 66 -21.26 -0.42 -11.68
N SER A 67 -22.08 -1.45 -11.70
CA SER A 67 -23.34 -1.45 -10.94
C SER A 67 -23.08 -1.70 -9.45
N GLU A 68 -24.05 -1.33 -8.61
CA GLU A 68 -23.98 -1.62 -7.17
C GLU A 68 -23.86 -3.12 -6.90
N ASP A 69 -24.61 -3.96 -7.63
CA ASP A 69 -24.56 -5.41 -7.48
C ASP A 69 -23.18 -5.97 -7.84
N GLU A 70 -22.55 -5.49 -8.93
CA GLU A 70 -21.20 -5.88 -9.31
C GLU A 70 -20.16 -5.52 -8.22
N LEU A 71 -20.25 -4.32 -7.65
CA LEU A 71 -19.38 -3.91 -6.57
C LEU A 71 -19.64 -4.71 -5.29
N ARG A 72 -20.90 -4.99 -4.98
CA ARG A 72 -21.31 -5.81 -3.83
C ARG A 72 -20.71 -7.22 -3.93
N GLU A 73 -20.77 -7.85 -5.09
CA GLU A 73 -20.15 -9.15 -5.32
C GLU A 73 -18.62 -9.08 -5.13
N CYS A 74 -17.96 -8.07 -5.72
CA CYS A 74 -16.51 -7.89 -5.59
C CYS A 74 -16.08 -7.66 -4.14
N VAL A 75 -16.77 -6.76 -3.43
CA VAL A 75 -16.48 -6.37 -2.05
C VAL A 75 -16.70 -7.53 -1.08
N ASN A 76 -17.81 -8.27 -1.22
CA ASN A 76 -18.11 -9.42 -0.36
C ASN A 76 -17.12 -10.56 -0.57
N ALA A 77 -16.67 -10.80 -1.79
CA ALA A 77 -15.64 -11.80 -2.08
C ALA A 77 -14.25 -11.39 -1.56
N ALA A 78 -13.93 -10.09 -1.63
CA ALA A 78 -12.65 -9.55 -1.17
C ALA A 78 -12.55 -9.57 0.36
N TYR A 79 -13.56 -9.04 1.06
CA TYR A 79 -13.57 -8.85 2.50
C TYR A 79 -14.43 -9.88 3.23
N ALA A 80 -14.40 -11.12 2.73
CA ALA A 80 -15.11 -12.23 3.33
C ALA A 80 -14.62 -12.52 4.76
N LYS A 81 -15.53 -12.97 5.63
CA LYS A 81 -15.26 -13.21 7.05
C LYS A 81 -14.13 -14.20 7.31
N ASP A 82 -13.99 -15.20 6.47
CA ASP A 82 -12.90 -16.19 6.54
C ASP A 82 -11.53 -15.61 6.21
N LYS A 83 -11.49 -14.43 5.56
CA LYS A 83 -10.26 -13.70 5.23
C LYS A 83 -9.90 -12.64 6.28
N PHE A 84 -10.88 -11.87 6.74
CA PHE A 84 -10.65 -10.67 7.57
C PHE A 84 -11.32 -10.70 8.95
N GLY A 85 -12.04 -11.77 9.31
CA GLY A 85 -12.84 -11.78 10.51
C GLY A 85 -14.11 -10.92 10.42
N ASP A 86 -14.61 -10.49 11.56
CA ASP A 86 -15.85 -9.69 11.64
C ASP A 86 -15.61 -8.20 11.35
N ASN A 87 -14.43 -7.67 11.64
CA ASN A 87 -14.04 -6.28 11.37
C ASN A 87 -12.70 -6.24 10.66
N PRO A 88 -12.66 -5.93 9.36
CA PRO A 88 -11.42 -5.86 8.60
C PRO A 88 -10.41 -4.80 9.06
N VAL A 89 -10.89 -3.72 9.69
CA VAL A 89 -10.08 -2.54 10.04
C VAL A 89 -10.45 -2.02 11.44
N PRO A 90 -10.15 -2.75 12.52
CA PRO A 90 -10.49 -2.31 13.86
C PRO A 90 -9.70 -1.05 14.24
N LEU A 91 -10.40 -0.10 14.89
CA LEU A 91 -9.82 1.07 15.51
C LEU A 91 -9.57 0.78 16.99
N VAL A 92 -8.31 0.68 17.38
CA VAL A 92 -7.89 0.43 18.75
C VAL A 92 -7.53 1.75 19.43
N GLN A 93 -8.14 2.05 20.59
CA GLN A 93 -7.80 3.24 21.36
C GLN A 93 -6.56 2.96 22.21
N VAL A 94 -5.48 3.69 22.01
CA VAL A 94 -4.22 3.52 22.78
C VAL A 94 -4.16 4.51 23.94
N ASN A 95 -4.45 5.80 23.70
CA ASN A 95 -4.56 6.80 24.74
C ASN A 95 -5.73 7.76 24.47
N GLU A 96 -5.91 8.79 25.28
CA GLU A 96 -7.07 9.69 25.21
C GLU A 96 -7.27 10.31 23.82
N ASN A 97 -6.18 10.78 23.18
CA ASN A 97 -6.21 11.53 21.93
C ASN A 97 -5.65 10.75 20.74
N THR A 98 -5.38 9.44 20.89
CA THR A 98 -4.76 8.66 19.82
C THR A 98 -5.38 7.28 19.69
N GLY A 99 -5.93 7.00 18.51
CA GLY A 99 -6.33 5.68 18.07
C GLY A 99 -5.34 5.09 17.08
N VAL A 100 -5.32 3.78 16.95
CA VAL A 100 -4.55 3.04 15.94
C VAL A 100 -5.53 2.26 15.07
N LEU A 101 -5.48 2.50 13.76
CA LEU A 101 -6.25 1.75 12.78
C LEU A 101 -5.44 0.54 12.30
N GLU A 102 -5.83 -0.65 12.72
CA GLU A 102 -5.15 -1.88 12.34
C GLU A 102 -5.61 -2.37 10.97
N LEU A 103 -4.73 -2.30 9.97
CA LEU A 103 -5.03 -2.64 8.57
C LEU A 103 -4.50 -4.04 8.17
N TRP A 104 -3.99 -4.80 9.12
CA TRP A 104 -3.25 -6.04 8.89
C TRP A 104 -4.01 -7.33 9.27
N HIS A 105 -5.32 -7.27 9.48
CA HIS A 105 -6.14 -8.45 9.79
C HIS A 105 -6.48 -9.32 8.56
N GLY A 106 -5.99 -8.94 7.39
CA GLY A 106 -6.15 -9.71 6.16
C GLY A 106 -5.24 -10.94 6.07
N PRO A 107 -5.36 -11.70 4.96
CA PRO A 107 -4.72 -13.00 4.81
C PRO A 107 -3.20 -12.99 4.92
N THR A 108 -2.54 -11.87 4.61
CA THR A 108 -1.08 -11.78 4.60
C THR A 108 -0.49 -10.95 5.74
N SER A 109 -1.35 -10.50 6.64
CA SER A 109 -0.99 -9.68 7.81
C SER A 109 -0.29 -8.36 7.45
N ALA A 110 -0.75 -7.71 6.35
CA ALA A 110 -0.31 -6.39 5.92
C ALA A 110 -1.48 -5.61 5.28
N PHE A 111 -1.45 -4.27 5.39
CA PHE A 111 -2.49 -3.38 4.85
C PHE A 111 -2.73 -3.55 3.34
N LYS A 112 -1.73 -4.09 2.65
CA LYS A 112 -1.79 -4.33 1.21
C LYS A 112 -2.93 -5.27 0.82
N ASP A 113 -3.38 -6.12 1.74
CA ASP A 113 -4.55 -6.98 1.58
C ASP A 113 -5.82 -6.17 1.30
N MET A 114 -5.97 -4.99 1.94
CA MET A 114 -7.15 -4.13 1.77
C MET A 114 -7.41 -3.77 0.29
N ALA A 115 -6.35 -3.63 -0.48
CA ALA A 115 -6.46 -3.36 -1.91
C ALA A 115 -6.28 -4.62 -2.77
N LEU A 116 -5.36 -5.51 -2.41
CA LEU A 116 -4.99 -6.67 -3.25
C LEU A 116 -5.97 -7.84 -3.15
N GLN A 117 -6.83 -7.90 -2.13
CA GLN A 117 -7.95 -8.83 -2.13
C GLN A 117 -9.11 -8.33 -3.03
N LEU A 118 -9.27 -7.02 -3.22
CA LEU A 118 -10.33 -6.47 -4.06
C LEU A 118 -9.92 -6.32 -5.54
N LEU A 119 -8.67 -5.93 -5.82
CA LEU A 119 -8.19 -5.67 -7.17
C LEU A 119 -8.46 -6.81 -8.18
N PRO A 120 -8.26 -8.11 -7.86
CA PRO A 120 -8.53 -9.18 -8.81
C PRO A 120 -9.99 -9.23 -9.25
N HIS A 121 -10.93 -8.99 -8.35
CA HIS A 121 -12.36 -8.95 -8.63
C HIS A 121 -12.74 -7.74 -9.50
N LEU A 122 -12.18 -6.57 -9.18
CA LEU A 122 -12.36 -5.37 -10.01
C LEU A 122 -11.74 -5.56 -11.39
N LEU A 123 -10.53 -6.15 -11.48
CA LEU A 123 -9.83 -6.37 -12.74
C LEU A 123 -10.60 -7.30 -13.66
N THR A 124 -11.06 -8.46 -13.17
CA THR A 124 -11.81 -9.42 -13.98
C THR A 124 -13.14 -8.86 -14.48
N ARG A 125 -13.83 -8.04 -13.67
CA ARG A 125 -15.01 -7.29 -14.12
C ARG A 125 -14.64 -6.22 -15.14
N SER A 126 -13.56 -5.48 -14.93
CA SER A 126 -13.05 -4.48 -15.87
C SER A 126 -12.71 -5.09 -17.22
N MET A 127 -12.06 -6.24 -17.27
CA MET A 127 -11.77 -6.98 -18.50
C MET A 127 -13.06 -7.26 -19.30
N LYS A 128 -14.09 -7.77 -18.65
CA LYS A 128 -15.39 -8.02 -19.28
C LYS A 128 -16.01 -6.73 -19.85
N LYS A 129 -15.95 -5.62 -19.09
CA LYS A 129 -16.49 -4.32 -19.51
C LYS A 129 -15.73 -3.69 -20.67
N THR A 130 -14.43 -3.90 -20.74
CA THR A 130 -13.55 -3.36 -21.80
C THR A 130 -13.43 -4.27 -23.02
N GLY A 131 -14.05 -5.47 -22.98
CA GLY A 131 -13.94 -6.46 -24.05
C GLY A 131 -12.56 -7.10 -24.15
N GLU A 132 -11.75 -7.07 -23.08
CA GLU A 132 -10.47 -7.76 -23.04
C GLU A 132 -10.70 -9.27 -22.94
N THR A 133 -10.19 -10.00 -23.90
CA THR A 133 -10.34 -11.45 -24.02
C THR A 133 -9.05 -12.21 -23.69
N ASN A 134 -7.92 -11.50 -23.65
CA ASN A 134 -6.63 -12.08 -23.32
C ASN A 134 -6.56 -12.37 -21.81
N LYS A 135 -5.81 -13.41 -21.46
CA LYS A 135 -5.46 -13.71 -20.08
C LYS A 135 -4.48 -12.64 -19.55
N VAL A 136 -4.80 -12.03 -18.42
CA VAL A 136 -3.95 -10.98 -17.84
C VAL A 136 -2.81 -11.60 -17.05
N VAL A 137 -1.59 -11.24 -17.39
CA VAL A 137 -0.37 -11.63 -16.70
C VAL A 137 0.07 -10.49 -15.77
N ILE A 138 0.05 -10.76 -14.48
CA ILE A 138 0.51 -9.85 -13.43
C ILE A 138 1.96 -10.18 -13.11
N LEU A 139 2.86 -9.23 -13.39
CA LEU A 139 4.26 -9.33 -13.00
C LEU A 139 4.53 -8.42 -11.81
N VAL A 140 5.17 -8.97 -10.79
CA VAL A 140 5.50 -8.22 -9.57
C VAL A 140 6.96 -8.46 -9.20
N ALA A 141 7.73 -7.38 -9.07
CA ALA A 141 8.96 -7.37 -8.29
C ALA A 141 8.64 -6.91 -6.87
N THR A 142 9.13 -7.61 -5.86
CA THR A 142 8.78 -7.35 -4.47
C THR A 142 9.96 -7.48 -3.52
N SER A 143 9.96 -6.66 -2.47
CA SER A 143 10.80 -6.82 -1.28
C SER A 143 10.08 -7.57 -0.15
N GLY A 144 8.87 -8.15 -0.41
CA GLY A 144 8.13 -8.94 0.59
C GLY A 144 6.61 -8.79 0.49
N ASP A 145 6.02 -7.86 1.24
CA ASP A 145 4.57 -7.75 1.47
C ASP A 145 3.72 -7.62 0.20
N THR A 146 4.14 -6.78 -0.74
CA THR A 146 3.36 -6.56 -1.98
C THR A 146 3.26 -7.83 -2.80
N GLY A 147 4.37 -8.58 -2.92
CA GLY A 147 4.37 -9.85 -3.65
C GLY A 147 3.45 -10.86 -3.02
N LYS A 148 3.56 -11.07 -1.70
CA LYS A 148 2.70 -12.01 -0.98
C LYS A 148 1.22 -11.62 -1.07
N ALA A 149 0.87 -10.36 -0.85
CA ALA A 149 -0.51 -9.92 -0.91
C ALA A 149 -1.10 -10.05 -2.34
N ALA A 150 -0.27 -9.81 -3.38
CA ALA A 150 -0.69 -10.04 -4.77
C ALA A 150 -0.88 -11.53 -5.09
N LEU A 151 0.05 -12.38 -4.65
CA LEU A 151 -0.07 -13.84 -4.80
C LEU A 151 -1.36 -14.36 -4.18
N GLU A 152 -1.67 -13.95 -2.95
CA GLU A 152 -2.87 -14.37 -2.23
C GLU A 152 -4.15 -13.89 -2.93
N GLY A 153 -4.18 -12.62 -3.36
CA GLY A 153 -5.35 -12.03 -4.00
C GLY A 153 -5.65 -12.62 -5.39
N PHE A 154 -4.60 -12.93 -6.18
CA PHE A 154 -4.74 -13.45 -7.52
C PHE A 154 -4.74 -14.99 -7.60
N ALA A 155 -4.50 -15.71 -6.50
CA ALA A 155 -4.52 -17.17 -6.50
C ALA A 155 -5.84 -17.71 -7.01
N ASP A 156 -5.76 -18.59 -8.03
CA ASP A 156 -6.90 -19.25 -8.70
C ASP A 156 -7.96 -18.31 -9.31
N VAL A 157 -7.64 -17.03 -9.51
CA VAL A 157 -8.54 -16.08 -10.18
C VAL A 157 -8.55 -16.36 -11.70
N GLU A 158 -9.72 -16.72 -12.22
CA GLU A 158 -9.91 -17.05 -13.64
C GLU A 158 -9.52 -15.87 -14.55
N GLY A 159 -8.88 -16.18 -15.69
CA GLY A 159 -8.42 -15.17 -16.66
C GLY A 159 -7.15 -14.43 -16.24
N THR A 160 -6.51 -14.84 -15.14
CA THR A 160 -5.26 -14.22 -14.67
C THR A 160 -4.12 -15.22 -14.52
N GLN A 161 -2.90 -14.74 -14.59
CA GLN A 161 -1.65 -15.42 -14.24
C GLN A 161 -0.83 -14.46 -13.41
N ILE A 162 -0.25 -14.92 -12.30
CA ILE A 162 0.64 -14.08 -11.49
C ILE A 162 2.04 -14.68 -11.40
N ILE A 163 3.06 -13.86 -11.65
CA ILE A 163 4.47 -14.23 -11.53
C ILE A 163 5.14 -13.19 -10.64
N VAL A 164 5.73 -13.66 -9.54
CA VAL A 164 6.41 -12.81 -8.57
C VAL A 164 7.89 -13.11 -8.56
N PHE A 165 8.70 -12.06 -8.62
CA PHE A 165 10.15 -12.09 -8.47
C PHE A 165 10.54 -11.39 -7.16
N TYR A 166 11.36 -12.05 -6.35
CA TYR A 166 11.88 -11.48 -5.11
C TYR A 166 13.39 -11.70 -5.01
N PRO A 167 14.16 -10.79 -4.42
CA PRO A 167 15.59 -11.03 -4.20
C PRO A 167 15.77 -12.22 -3.25
N SER A 168 16.59 -13.19 -3.64
CA SER A 168 16.84 -14.40 -2.82
C SER A 168 17.43 -14.08 -1.45
N GLU A 169 18.09 -12.93 -1.34
CA GLU A 169 18.62 -12.35 -0.11
C GLU A 169 18.00 -10.97 0.16
N GLY A 170 17.72 -10.66 1.42
CA GLY A 170 17.22 -9.33 1.82
C GLY A 170 15.70 -9.18 1.97
N VAL A 171 14.96 -10.29 1.86
CA VAL A 171 13.55 -10.40 2.30
C VAL A 171 13.53 -11.09 3.66
N SER A 172 12.65 -10.70 4.59
CA SER A 172 12.55 -11.42 5.87
C SER A 172 12.14 -12.87 5.66
N ASP A 173 12.62 -13.77 6.53
CA ASP A 173 12.35 -15.21 6.40
C ASP A 173 10.87 -15.54 6.41
N ILE A 174 10.09 -14.83 7.22
CA ILE A 174 8.61 -14.97 7.26
C ILE A 174 8.00 -14.52 5.93
N GLN A 175 8.41 -13.39 5.38
CA GLN A 175 7.90 -12.93 4.08
C GLN A 175 8.28 -13.89 2.94
N LYS A 176 9.53 -14.39 2.96
CA LYS A 176 10.00 -15.41 2.02
C LYS A 176 9.14 -16.68 2.14
N ARG A 177 8.94 -17.17 3.38
CA ARG A 177 8.12 -18.35 3.65
C ARG A 177 6.69 -18.17 3.13
N GLN A 178 6.07 -17.01 3.37
CA GLN A 178 4.76 -16.68 2.84
C GLN A 178 4.67 -16.79 1.30
N MET A 179 5.72 -16.40 0.57
CA MET A 179 5.73 -16.45 -0.90
C MET A 179 5.99 -17.85 -1.44
N ILE A 180 7.01 -18.55 -0.92
CA ILE A 180 7.42 -19.85 -1.47
C ILE A 180 6.45 -20.99 -1.13
N THR A 181 5.54 -20.79 -0.17
CA THR A 181 4.47 -21.74 0.18
C THR A 181 3.12 -21.41 -0.47
N GLN A 182 3.05 -20.33 -1.29
CA GLN A 182 1.80 -19.90 -1.89
C GLN A 182 1.25 -20.94 -2.87
N ALA A 183 0.06 -21.46 -2.60
CA ALA A 183 -0.67 -22.33 -3.49
C ALA A 183 -1.46 -21.54 -4.55
N GLY A 184 -1.76 -22.17 -5.68
CA GLY A 184 -2.56 -21.62 -6.77
C GLY A 184 -2.12 -22.16 -8.12
N LYS A 185 -3.06 -22.51 -9.00
CA LYS A 185 -2.77 -23.08 -10.34
C LYS A 185 -2.17 -22.05 -11.29
N ASN A 186 -2.46 -20.77 -11.05
CA ASN A 186 -2.03 -19.62 -11.86
C ASN A 186 -0.91 -18.81 -11.19
N VAL A 187 -0.24 -19.38 -10.17
CA VAL A 187 0.78 -18.71 -9.36
C VAL A 187 2.17 -19.24 -9.69
N LYS A 188 3.14 -18.35 -9.87
CA LYS A 188 4.57 -18.66 -9.96
C LYS A 188 5.40 -17.66 -9.14
N VAL A 189 6.42 -18.18 -8.46
CA VAL A 189 7.32 -17.39 -7.64
C VAL A 189 8.76 -17.78 -7.93
N PHE A 190 9.62 -16.79 -8.16
CA PHE A 190 11.05 -16.99 -8.43
C PHE A 190 11.89 -16.13 -7.48
N GLY A 191 12.89 -16.75 -6.85
CA GLY A 191 14.00 -16.04 -6.26
C GLY A 191 14.91 -15.49 -7.37
N ILE A 192 15.48 -14.29 -7.16
CA ILE A 192 16.42 -13.67 -8.09
C ILE A 192 17.79 -13.60 -7.44
N GLU A 193 18.83 -14.05 -8.15
CA GLU A 193 20.22 -13.74 -7.80
C GLU A 193 20.46 -12.26 -8.02
N GLY A 194 20.52 -11.49 -6.95
CA GLY A 194 20.63 -10.03 -6.97
C GLY A 194 19.78 -9.37 -5.87
N ASN A 195 19.66 -8.06 -5.97
CA ASN A 195 18.90 -7.25 -5.02
C ASN A 195 17.51 -6.86 -5.58
N PHE A 196 16.76 -6.07 -4.80
CA PHE A 196 15.42 -5.63 -5.19
C PHE A 196 15.40 -4.75 -6.46
N ASP A 197 16.44 -3.92 -6.66
CA ASP A 197 16.56 -3.08 -7.85
C ASP A 197 16.78 -3.93 -9.11
N ASP A 198 17.50 -5.05 -9.00
CA ASP A 198 17.67 -6.02 -10.09
C ASP A 198 16.34 -6.65 -10.50
N ALA A 199 15.54 -7.08 -9.51
CA ALA A 199 14.20 -7.61 -9.75
C ALA A 199 13.27 -6.55 -10.39
N GLN A 200 13.29 -5.32 -9.90
CA GLN A 200 12.49 -4.22 -10.46
C GLN A 200 12.92 -3.87 -11.89
N ARG A 201 14.22 -3.80 -12.13
CA ARG A 201 14.77 -3.53 -13.47
C ARG A 201 14.31 -4.61 -14.45
N GLY A 202 14.45 -5.90 -14.09
CA GLY A 202 14.02 -7.00 -14.95
C GLY A 202 12.53 -6.95 -15.27
N VAL A 203 11.66 -6.67 -14.30
CA VAL A 203 10.22 -6.48 -14.55
C VAL A 203 9.95 -5.29 -15.47
N LYS A 204 10.65 -4.16 -15.29
CA LYS A 204 10.50 -2.97 -16.18
C LYS A 204 10.96 -3.26 -17.60
N GLU A 205 12.06 -3.99 -17.77
CA GLU A 205 12.58 -4.43 -19.08
C GLU A 205 11.58 -5.33 -19.80
N ILE A 206 10.95 -6.29 -19.09
CA ILE A 206 9.90 -7.14 -19.63
C ILE A 206 8.69 -6.31 -20.10
N PHE A 207 8.20 -5.38 -19.27
CA PHE A 207 7.10 -4.48 -19.67
C PHE A 207 7.46 -3.58 -20.84
N GLY A 208 8.72 -3.17 -20.97
CA GLY A 208 9.23 -2.34 -22.08
C GLY A 208 9.53 -3.13 -23.35
N ASN A 209 9.60 -4.47 -23.30
CA ASN A 209 9.92 -5.32 -24.45
C ASN A 209 8.69 -5.51 -25.36
N LYS A 210 8.55 -4.61 -26.34
CA LYS A 210 7.44 -4.65 -27.29
C LYS A 210 7.37 -5.95 -28.08
N ALA A 211 8.50 -6.52 -28.50
CA ALA A 211 8.51 -7.77 -29.26
C ALA A 211 7.92 -8.93 -28.42
N MET A 212 8.26 -9.00 -27.14
CA MET A 212 7.69 -9.98 -26.20
C MET A 212 6.20 -9.73 -25.98
N SER A 213 5.79 -8.49 -25.78
CA SER A 213 4.37 -8.14 -25.61
C SER A 213 3.54 -8.54 -26.83
N ASP A 214 4.03 -8.22 -28.05
CA ASP A 214 3.37 -8.59 -29.31
C ASP A 214 3.29 -10.14 -29.53
N GLU A 215 4.29 -10.89 -29.07
CA GLU A 215 4.29 -12.36 -29.10
C GLU A 215 3.27 -12.95 -28.12
N LEU A 216 3.23 -12.43 -26.89
CA LEU A 216 2.29 -12.87 -25.86
C LEU A 216 0.84 -12.53 -26.25
N GLU A 217 0.61 -11.37 -26.85
CA GLU A 217 -0.72 -10.97 -27.33
C GLU A 217 -1.26 -11.95 -28.38
N LYS A 218 -0.41 -12.40 -29.33
CA LYS A 218 -0.76 -13.45 -30.30
C LYS A 218 -1.10 -14.79 -29.66
N LYS A 219 -0.59 -15.05 -28.46
CA LYS A 219 -0.86 -16.27 -27.66
C LYS A 219 -2.04 -16.07 -26.67
N GLY A 220 -2.72 -14.95 -26.73
CA GLY A 220 -3.87 -14.63 -25.88
C GLY A 220 -3.50 -14.16 -24.46
N TYR A 221 -2.35 -13.52 -24.30
CA TYR A 221 -1.91 -12.93 -23.04
C TYR A 221 -1.71 -11.42 -23.17
N THR A 222 -1.97 -10.69 -22.10
CA THR A 222 -1.65 -9.26 -21.97
C THR A 222 -1.07 -8.97 -20.60
N PHE A 223 -0.13 -8.02 -20.52
CA PHE A 223 0.43 -7.61 -19.25
C PHE A 223 -0.44 -6.60 -18.52
N SER A 224 -0.51 -6.70 -17.20
CA SER A 224 -1.03 -5.66 -16.33
C SER A 224 -0.22 -5.60 -15.03
N SER A 225 -0.42 -4.54 -14.27
CA SER A 225 0.31 -4.29 -13.03
C SER A 225 -0.60 -4.32 -11.82
N ALA A 226 -0.19 -5.08 -10.78
CA ALA A 226 -0.77 -5.01 -9.46
C ALA A 226 0.02 -4.07 -8.52
N ASN A 227 0.91 -3.23 -9.03
CA ASN A 227 1.67 -2.26 -8.25
C ASN A 227 0.76 -1.12 -7.74
N SER A 228 1.27 -0.34 -6.79
CA SER A 228 0.52 0.78 -6.17
C SER A 228 0.09 1.88 -7.14
N ILE A 229 0.66 1.90 -8.36
CA ILE A 229 0.31 2.84 -9.44
C ILE A 229 -1.05 2.54 -10.08
N ASN A 230 -1.55 1.29 -10.02
CA ASN A 230 -2.89 0.95 -10.53
C ASN A 230 -3.98 1.63 -9.69
N TRP A 231 -4.93 2.30 -10.37
CA TRP A 231 -6.06 2.94 -9.69
C TRP A 231 -6.87 1.96 -8.85
N GLY A 232 -7.05 0.73 -9.33
CA GLY A 232 -7.73 -0.34 -8.59
C GLY A 232 -7.02 -0.75 -7.29
N ARG A 233 -5.75 -0.34 -7.08
CA ARG A 233 -5.03 -0.46 -5.82
C ARG A 233 -5.21 0.75 -4.90
N LEU A 234 -5.44 1.93 -5.46
CA LEU A 234 -5.57 3.16 -4.67
C LEU A 234 -7.00 3.34 -4.15
N VAL A 235 -7.99 3.17 -5.00
CA VAL A 235 -9.39 3.47 -4.64
C VAL A 235 -9.92 2.67 -3.43
N PRO A 236 -9.58 1.38 -3.21
CA PRO A 236 -10.01 0.66 -2.02
C PRO A 236 -9.47 1.23 -0.71
N GLN A 237 -8.33 1.90 -0.77
CA GLN A 237 -7.68 2.46 0.41
C GLN A 237 -8.40 3.71 0.94
N ILE A 238 -9.17 4.41 0.10
CA ILE A 238 -9.98 5.54 0.53
C ILE A 238 -11.03 5.11 1.57
N VAL A 239 -11.53 3.90 1.47
CA VAL A 239 -12.61 3.36 2.31
C VAL A 239 -12.27 3.34 3.78
N TYR A 240 -11.07 2.89 4.15
CA TYR A 240 -10.73 2.73 5.56
C TYR A 240 -10.52 4.06 6.29
N TYR A 241 -10.25 5.17 5.59
CA TYR A 241 -10.24 6.50 6.20
C TYR A 241 -11.65 6.91 6.65
N PHE A 242 -12.66 6.69 5.79
CA PHE A 242 -14.06 6.90 6.17
C PHE A 242 -14.46 5.97 7.32
N SER A 243 -14.08 4.69 7.25
CA SER A 243 -14.34 3.71 8.31
C SER A 243 -13.75 4.14 9.65
N ALA A 244 -12.49 4.53 9.67
CA ALA A 244 -11.79 4.99 10.88
C ALA A 244 -12.47 6.20 11.52
N TYR A 245 -12.85 7.17 10.69
CA TYR A 245 -13.53 8.38 11.14
C TYR A 245 -14.88 8.05 11.79
N VAL A 246 -15.74 7.29 11.11
CA VAL A 246 -17.07 7.00 11.65
C VAL A 246 -17.02 6.05 12.85
N ASP A 247 -16.00 5.21 12.96
CA ASP A 247 -15.78 4.36 14.13
C ASP A 247 -15.29 5.20 15.34
N ALA A 248 -14.46 6.24 15.14
CA ALA A 248 -14.10 7.20 16.18
C ALA A 248 -15.33 8.00 16.66
N VAL A 249 -16.21 8.43 15.74
CA VAL A 249 -17.49 9.07 16.10
C VAL A 249 -18.37 8.11 16.88
N LYS A 250 -18.52 6.86 16.43
CA LYS A 250 -19.34 5.85 17.10
C LYS A 250 -18.82 5.50 18.51
N ALA A 251 -17.50 5.52 18.67
CA ALA A 251 -16.85 5.30 19.97
C ALA A 251 -16.93 6.54 20.90
N GLY A 252 -17.51 7.66 20.44
CA GLY A 252 -17.63 8.89 21.21
C GLY A 252 -16.30 9.62 21.45
N LYS A 253 -15.27 9.35 20.64
CA LYS A 253 -13.97 10.00 20.72
C LYS A 253 -13.95 11.39 20.11
N ILE A 254 -14.79 11.59 19.11
CA ILE A 254 -15.02 12.86 18.42
C ILE A 254 -16.50 13.05 18.15
N ALA A 255 -16.95 14.29 17.98
CA ALA A 255 -18.26 14.58 17.43
C ALA A 255 -18.21 14.51 15.89
N ALA A 256 -19.33 14.18 15.27
CA ALA A 256 -19.37 14.13 13.81
C ALA A 256 -19.30 15.55 13.21
N GLY A 257 -18.27 15.83 12.46
CA GLY A 257 -17.89 17.12 11.92
C GLY A 257 -16.59 17.66 12.52
N ASP A 258 -16.12 17.10 13.63
CA ASP A 258 -14.81 17.45 14.18
C ASP A 258 -13.71 16.98 13.20
N ALA A 259 -12.72 17.82 13.00
CA ALA A 259 -11.55 17.47 12.20
C ALA A 259 -10.58 16.60 13.01
N ILE A 260 -9.94 15.65 12.34
CA ILE A 260 -8.94 14.75 12.92
C ILE A 260 -7.67 14.70 12.09
N ASN A 261 -6.59 14.23 12.70
CA ASN A 261 -5.35 13.96 11.99
C ASN A 261 -5.20 12.45 11.67
N PHE A 262 -4.52 12.16 10.58
CA PHE A 262 -4.02 10.81 10.30
C PHE A 262 -2.50 10.81 10.18
N VAL A 263 -1.86 9.80 10.76
CA VAL A 263 -0.42 9.55 10.59
C VAL A 263 -0.21 8.27 9.82
N VAL A 264 0.56 8.36 8.74
CA VAL A 264 0.70 7.26 7.79
C VAL A 264 2.17 6.92 7.60
N PRO A 265 2.61 5.67 7.92
CA PRO A 265 3.93 5.21 7.55
C PRO A 265 4.01 5.13 6.02
N THR A 266 4.88 5.96 5.43
CA THR A 266 4.76 6.27 4.00
C THR A 266 5.99 5.84 3.21
N GLY A 267 5.78 5.01 2.19
CA GLY A 267 6.73 4.68 1.14
C GLY A 267 6.27 5.21 -0.23
N ASN A 268 5.53 4.40 -0.99
CA ASN A 268 5.06 4.75 -2.34
C ASN A 268 3.91 5.78 -2.40
N PHE A 269 3.62 6.45 -1.30
CA PHE A 269 2.60 7.52 -1.17
C PHE A 269 1.15 7.09 -1.47
N GLY A 270 0.87 5.82 -1.71
CA GLY A 270 -0.48 5.35 -2.08
C GLY A 270 -1.47 5.47 -0.93
N ASP A 271 -1.09 5.01 0.25
CA ASP A 271 -1.90 5.02 1.45
C ASP A 271 -2.28 6.46 1.88
N ILE A 272 -1.29 7.30 2.13
CA ILE A 272 -1.54 8.70 2.55
C ILE A 272 -2.29 9.50 1.48
N LEU A 273 -2.06 9.22 0.19
CA LEU A 273 -2.81 9.82 -0.91
C LEU A 273 -4.29 9.42 -0.87
N ALA A 274 -4.61 8.19 -0.48
CA ALA A 274 -5.99 7.77 -0.29
C ALA A 274 -6.68 8.58 0.83
N GLY A 275 -5.96 8.91 1.90
CA GLY A 275 -6.40 9.86 2.92
C GLY A 275 -6.64 11.26 2.36
N TYR A 276 -5.76 11.73 1.49
CA TYR A 276 -5.94 13.01 0.81
C TYR A 276 -7.19 13.01 -0.09
N TYR A 277 -7.44 11.95 -0.83
CA TYR A 277 -8.68 11.82 -1.59
C TYR A 277 -9.92 11.78 -0.67
N ALA A 278 -9.86 11.10 0.47
CA ALA A 278 -10.95 11.11 1.45
C ALA A 278 -11.23 12.53 1.98
N LYS A 279 -10.17 13.33 2.26
CA LYS A 279 -10.30 14.74 2.64
C LYS A 279 -10.96 15.57 1.54
N LEU A 280 -10.51 15.43 0.29
CA LEU A 280 -11.11 16.12 -0.87
C LEU A 280 -12.57 15.70 -1.11
N MET A 281 -12.97 14.49 -0.73
CA MET A 281 -14.37 14.05 -0.75
C MET A 281 -15.22 14.66 0.36
N GLY A 282 -14.64 15.36 1.32
CA GLY A 282 -15.35 16.03 2.42
C GLY A 282 -15.24 15.32 3.78
N LEU A 283 -14.37 14.31 3.92
CA LEU A 283 -14.04 13.74 5.23
C LEU A 283 -13.30 14.81 6.07
N PRO A 284 -13.72 15.11 7.32
CA PRO A 284 -13.08 16.11 8.14
C PRO A 284 -11.68 15.66 8.61
N ILE A 285 -10.70 15.87 7.76
CA ILE A 285 -9.28 15.65 8.06
C ILE A 285 -8.61 17.02 8.18
N ASP A 286 -7.93 17.28 9.28
CA ASP A 286 -7.12 18.49 9.42
C ASP A 286 -5.76 18.30 8.75
N ARG A 287 -4.96 17.35 9.23
CA ARG A 287 -3.61 17.07 8.73
C ARG A 287 -3.40 15.60 8.38
N LEU A 288 -2.60 15.40 7.35
CA LEU A 288 -2.04 14.11 6.98
C LEU A 288 -0.53 14.13 7.29
N LEU A 289 -0.12 13.36 8.29
CA LEU A 289 1.27 13.28 8.71
C LEU A 289 1.97 12.16 7.94
N CYS A 290 2.90 12.56 7.06
CA CYS A 290 3.73 11.66 6.29
C CYS A 290 4.94 11.25 7.13
N ALA A 291 4.93 10.03 7.65
CA ALA A 291 6.03 9.49 8.42
C ALA A 291 7.00 8.75 7.50
N SER A 292 8.28 9.12 7.56
CA SER A 292 9.39 8.48 6.84
C SER A 292 10.36 7.82 7.81
N ASN A 293 11.03 6.76 7.37
CA ASN A 293 12.22 6.26 8.06
C ASN A 293 13.48 7.02 7.60
N SER A 294 14.67 6.45 7.77
CA SER A 294 15.93 7.08 7.34
C SER A 294 15.98 7.39 5.84
N ASN A 295 15.15 6.74 5.02
CA ASN A 295 14.95 7.09 3.61
C ASN A 295 13.92 8.24 3.50
N ASN A 296 14.27 9.41 3.96
CA ASN A 296 13.38 10.52 4.27
C ASN A 296 13.08 11.48 3.10
N VAL A 297 13.17 11.01 1.86
CA VAL A 297 12.96 11.84 0.65
C VAL A 297 11.62 12.57 0.65
N LEU A 298 10.56 11.93 1.15
CA LEU A 298 9.22 12.54 1.24
C LEU A 298 9.14 13.64 2.29
N THR A 299 9.76 13.41 3.44
CA THR A 299 9.86 14.44 4.50
C THR A 299 10.57 15.69 3.98
N ASP A 300 11.71 15.52 3.32
CA ASP A 300 12.46 16.64 2.75
C ASP A 300 11.66 17.35 1.66
N PHE A 301 10.96 16.60 0.81
CA PHE A 301 10.10 17.16 -0.24
C PHE A 301 8.95 17.99 0.35
N ILE A 302 8.22 17.49 1.33
CA ILE A 302 7.11 18.21 1.98
C ILE A 302 7.62 19.50 2.64
N ASN A 303 8.80 19.45 3.25
CA ASN A 303 9.36 20.57 3.97
C ASN A 303 9.99 21.64 3.05
N SER A 304 10.57 21.26 1.92
CA SER A 304 11.37 22.14 1.07
C SER A 304 10.81 22.37 -0.36
N GLY A 305 9.92 21.51 -0.82
CA GLY A 305 9.47 21.49 -2.22
C GLY A 305 10.48 20.86 -3.18
N VAL A 306 11.63 20.38 -2.68
CA VAL A 306 12.65 19.72 -3.50
C VAL A 306 12.57 18.23 -3.35
N TYR A 307 12.29 17.52 -4.43
CA TYR A 307 12.38 16.07 -4.50
C TYR A 307 13.71 15.67 -5.12
N ASP A 308 14.60 15.06 -4.33
CA ASP A 308 15.94 14.66 -4.78
C ASP A 308 16.22 13.19 -4.44
N LYS A 309 16.30 12.33 -5.49
CA LYS A 309 16.61 10.89 -5.34
C LYS A 309 18.11 10.60 -5.32
N ARG A 310 18.97 11.62 -5.50
CA ARG A 310 20.45 11.49 -5.52
C ARG A 310 20.98 11.48 -4.09
N ARG A 311 20.63 10.45 -3.35
CA ARG A 311 21.03 10.23 -1.95
C ARG A 311 21.31 8.75 -1.71
N ASP A 312 21.96 8.44 -0.60
CA ASP A 312 22.18 7.07 -0.20
C ASP A 312 20.86 6.37 0.10
N PHE A 313 20.82 5.08 -0.19
CA PHE A 313 19.73 4.19 0.16
C PHE A 313 20.08 3.42 1.44
N TYR A 314 19.21 3.48 2.43
CA TYR A 314 19.38 2.79 3.71
C TYR A 314 18.43 1.58 3.78
N LYS A 315 18.96 0.40 4.07
CA LYS A 315 18.17 -0.76 4.42
C LYS A 315 17.81 -0.65 5.90
N THR A 316 16.52 -0.57 6.21
CA THR A 316 16.02 -0.34 7.57
C THR A 316 15.20 -1.49 8.11
N ILE A 317 14.83 -1.44 9.40
CA ILE A 317 13.90 -2.38 10.04
C ILE A 317 12.42 -2.15 9.62
N SER A 318 12.13 -1.08 8.88
CA SER A 318 10.81 -0.78 8.31
C SER A 318 10.82 -0.82 6.76
N PRO A 319 11.10 -1.99 6.14
CA PRO A 319 11.50 -2.11 4.74
C PRO A 319 10.42 -1.68 3.73
N SER A 320 9.14 -1.65 4.08
CA SER A 320 8.10 -1.18 3.17
C SER A 320 8.15 0.33 2.92
N MET A 321 8.95 1.06 3.71
CA MET A 321 9.20 2.50 3.59
C MET A 321 10.56 2.81 2.95
N ASP A 322 11.38 1.80 2.65
CA ASP A 322 12.70 1.95 2.02
C ASP A 322 12.52 2.29 0.54
N ILE A 323 12.45 3.57 0.23
CA ILE A 323 12.27 4.07 -1.14
C ILE A 323 13.12 5.32 -1.40
N LEU A 324 13.54 5.49 -2.65
CA LEU A 324 14.09 6.74 -3.18
C LEU A 324 13.15 7.41 -4.17
N VAL A 325 12.24 6.64 -4.78
CA VAL A 325 11.22 7.15 -5.71
C VAL A 325 9.85 6.74 -5.24
N SER A 326 9.03 7.70 -4.86
CA SER A 326 7.67 7.52 -4.38
C SER A 326 6.68 7.65 -5.54
N SER A 327 6.15 6.50 -5.99
CA SER A 327 5.45 6.41 -7.28
C SER A 327 4.11 7.16 -7.33
N ASN A 328 3.36 7.25 -6.23
CA ASN A 328 2.04 7.92 -6.25
C ASN A 328 2.11 9.42 -5.96
N LEU A 329 3.29 9.96 -5.62
CA LEU A 329 3.46 11.40 -5.42
C LEU A 329 3.08 12.19 -6.67
N GLU A 330 3.27 11.61 -7.85
CA GLU A 330 2.86 12.19 -9.14
C GLU A 330 1.37 12.56 -9.17
N ARG A 331 0.50 11.78 -8.50
CA ARG A 331 -0.93 12.08 -8.37
C ARG A 331 -1.19 13.29 -7.48
N LEU A 332 -0.42 13.43 -6.39
CA LEU A 332 -0.50 14.64 -5.56
C LEU A 332 -0.10 15.87 -6.35
N LEU A 333 1.02 15.80 -7.09
CA LEU A 333 1.50 16.92 -7.92
C LEU A 333 0.44 17.37 -8.92
N TYR A 334 -0.25 16.43 -9.57
CA TYR A 334 -1.35 16.71 -10.48
C TYR A 334 -2.50 17.44 -9.79
N ASN A 335 -2.89 17.00 -8.58
CA ASN A 335 -3.99 17.63 -7.84
C ASN A 335 -3.64 19.03 -7.33
N VAL A 336 -2.45 19.22 -6.76
CA VAL A 336 -2.04 20.54 -6.20
C VAL A 336 -1.71 21.57 -7.29
N SER A 337 -1.38 21.14 -8.50
CA SER A 337 -1.19 22.01 -9.66
C SER A 337 -2.47 22.28 -10.46
N ASP A 338 -3.66 22.03 -9.88
CA ASP A 338 -4.97 22.20 -10.54
C ASP A 338 -5.08 21.42 -11.87
N GLY A 339 -4.43 20.26 -11.98
CA GLY A 339 -4.48 19.40 -13.16
C GLY A 339 -3.51 19.80 -14.27
N ASP A 340 -2.46 20.56 -13.98
CA ASP A 340 -1.43 20.93 -14.96
C ASP A 340 -0.54 19.73 -15.34
N ALA A 341 -1.05 18.92 -16.26
CA ALA A 341 -0.38 17.72 -16.73
C ALA A 341 0.97 17.99 -17.42
N ALA A 342 1.15 19.18 -18.04
CA ALA A 342 2.41 19.54 -18.68
C ALA A 342 3.49 19.77 -17.63
N ARG A 343 3.16 20.46 -16.53
CA ARG A 343 4.05 20.70 -15.39
C ARG A 343 4.43 19.37 -14.72
N VAL A 344 3.47 18.49 -14.49
CA VAL A 344 3.75 17.16 -13.90
C VAL A 344 4.68 16.35 -14.82
N ALA A 345 4.44 16.36 -16.14
CA ALA A 345 5.32 15.68 -17.11
C ALA A 345 6.75 16.23 -17.06
N GLU A 346 6.91 17.54 -16.91
CA GLU A 346 8.23 18.19 -16.75
C GLU A 346 8.92 17.73 -15.46
N TYR A 347 8.23 17.72 -14.31
CA TYR A 347 8.80 17.23 -13.05
C TYR A 347 9.27 15.78 -13.16
N MET A 348 8.47 14.92 -13.78
CA MET A 348 8.86 13.51 -13.98
C MET A 348 10.03 13.35 -14.95
N GLN A 349 10.09 14.17 -16.00
CA GLN A 349 11.23 14.19 -16.91
C GLN A 349 12.53 14.63 -16.20
N ARG A 350 12.47 15.67 -15.37
CA ARG A 350 13.61 16.14 -14.58
C ARG A 350 14.05 15.09 -13.56
N LEU A 351 13.10 14.44 -12.87
CA LEU A 351 13.41 13.36 -11.94
C LEU A 351 14.14 12.20 -12.62
N ASN A 352 13.74 11.85 -13.86
CA ASN A 352 14.40 10.79 -14.63
C ASN A 352 15.79 11.19 -15.12
N ASN A 353 15.95 12.39 -15.67
CA ASN A 353 17.17 12.83 -16.34
C ASN A 353 18.20 13.45 -15.39
N GLU A 354 17.73 14.24 -14.41
CA GLU A 354 18.58 15.02 -13.49
C GLU A 354 18.62 14.41 -12.07
N GLY A 355 17.66 13.55 -11.75
CA GLY A 355 17.54 12.92 -10.44
C GLY A 355 16.77 13.75 -9.40
N PHE A 356 16.31 14.97 -9.75
CA PHE A 356 15.56 15.85 -8.86
C PHE A 356 14.61 16.76 -9.62
N TYR A 357 13.66 17.33 -8.89
CA TYR A 357 12.85 18.47 -9.31
C TYR A 357 12.50 19.34 -8.10
N GLN A 358 12.04 20.55 -8.36
CA GLN A 358 11.51 21.47 -7.36
C GLN A 358 10.15 21.97 -7.82
N VAL A 359 9.16 21.93 -6.93
CA VAL A 359 7.85 22.53 -7.17
C VAL A 359 7.91 24.04 -6.95
N ASP A 360 6.97 24.78 -7.52
CA ASP A 360 6.86 26.21 -7.25
C ASP A 360 6.34 26.49 -5.83
N SER A 361 6.43 27.78 -5.44
CA SER A 361 6.10 28.21 -4.08
C SER A 361 4.62 28.05 -3.72
N ASP A 362 3.73 28.09 -4.72
CA ASP A 362 2.29 28.01 -4.47
C ASP A 362 1.84 26.54 -4.33
N ASP A 363 2.40 25.64 -5.16
CA ASP A 363 2.21 24.21 -4.97
C ASP A 363 2.80 23.74 -3.63
N LEU A 364 3.97 24.25 -3.23
CA LEU A 364 4.56 23.95 -1.91
C LEU A 364 3.65 24.37 -0.77
N LYS A 365 3.08 25.59 -0.81
CA LYS A 365 2.14 26.07 0.23
C LYS A 365 0.91 25.17 0.32
N ARG A 366 0.35 24.73 -0.82
CA ARG A 366 -0.78 23.80 -0.87
C ARG A 366 -0.40 22.44 -0.26
N ILE A 367 0.76 21.91 -0.59
CA ILE A 367 1.27 20.67 0.02
C ILE A 367 1.39 20.84 1.54
N GLN A 368 2.02 21.92 2.02
CA GLN A 368 2.23 22.18 3.43
C GLN A 368 0.95 22.53 4.20
N SER A 369 -0.11 22.98 3.52
CA SER A 369 -1.43 23.16 4.17
C SER A 369 -2.13 21.83 4.45
N GLU A 370 -1.79 20.76 3.74
CA GLU A 370 -2.43 19.45 3.84
C GLU A 370 -1.58 18.43 4.59
N PHE A 371 -0.27 18.49 4.38
CA PHE A 371 0.68 17.48 4.84
C PHE A 371 1.69 18.07 5.84
N PHE A 372 2.13 17.21 6.75
CA PHE A 372 3.30 17.43 7.60
C PHE A 372 4.27 16.27 7.41
N GLY A 373 5.55 16.54 7.15
CA GLY A 373 6.59 15.53 6.98
C GLY A 373 7.48 15.40 8.22
N ALA A 374 7.61 14.20 8.75
CA ALA A 374 8.58 13.87 9.78
C ALA A 374 9.29 12.55 9.46
N TRP A 375 10.54 12.41 9.91
CA TRP A 375 11.30 11.18 9.79
C TRP A 375 11.83 10.69 11.12
N VAL A 376 12.07 9.39 11.20
CA VAL A 376 12.43 8.67 12.43
C VAL A 376 13.52 7.67 12.10
N ASP A 377 14.58 7.65 12.89
CA ASP A 377 15.65 6.68 12.75
C ASP A 377 15.33 5.33 13.44
N GLU A 378 16.23 4.37 13.30
CA GLU A 378 16.01 3.02 13.86
C GLU A 378 16.02 3.00 15.38
N LEU A 379 16.86 3.82 16.03
CA LEU A 379 16.90 3.91 17.48
C LEU A 379 15.58 4.45 18.02
N GLU A 380 15.12 5.58 17.48
CA GLU A 380 13.83 6.18 17.84
C GLU A 380 12.66 5.21 17.57
N THR A 381 12.75 4.40 16.51
CA THR A 381 11.74 3.38 16.15
C THR A 381 11.68 2.29 17.24
N LYS A 382 12.81 1.75 17.65
CA LYS A 382 12.88 0.73 18.70
C LYS A 382 12.44 1.28 20.06
N GLU A 383 12.87 2.49 20.41
CA GLU A 383 12.41 3.18 21.63
C GLU A 383 10.88 3.36 21.65
N ALA A 384 10.26 3.70 20.50
CA ALA A 384 8.81 3.82 20.40
C ALA A 384 8.11 2.48 20.66
N ILE A 385 8.59 1.36 20.06
CA ILE A 385 8.02 0.02 20.29
C ILE A 385 8.06 -0.32 21.78
N SER A 386 9.25 -0.25 22.39
CA SER A 386 9.45 -0.60 23.80
C SER A 386 8.58 0.24 24.74
N ARG A 387 8.60 1.56 24.55
CA ARG A 387 7.88 2.49 25.42
C ARG A 387 6.36 2.34 25.30
N ILE A 388 5.83 2.26 24.09
CA ILE A 388 4.38 2.16 23.91
C ILE A 388 3.84 0.81 24.39
N TYR A 389 4.62 -0.27 24.22
CA TYR A 389 4.27 -1.54 24.84
C TYR A 389 4.30 -1.47 26.37
N SER A 390 5.31 -0.85 26.96
CA SER A 390 5.41 -0.67 28.43
C SER A 390 4.27 0.19 28.99
N ASP A 391 3.97 1.34 28.33
CA ASP A 391 3.02 2.32 28.87
C ASP A 391 1.56 1.97 28.62
N TYR A 392 1.26 1.32 27.47
CA TYR A 392 -0.12 1.10 27.00
C TYR A 392 -0.44 -0.36 26.69
N HIS A 393 0.51 -1.28 26.81
CA HIS A 393 0.38 -2.69 26.41
C HIS A 393 -0.06 -2.88 24.96
N TYR A 394 0.29 -1.91 24.09
CA TYR A 394 0.04 -1.98 22.67
C TYR A 394 1.32 -2.34 21.92
N LEU A 395 1.35 -3.54 21.34
CA LEU A 395 2.47 -4.02 20.55
C LEU A 395 2.31 -3.59 19.10
N MET A 396 3.27 -2.83 18.58
CA MET A 396 3.26 -2.35 17.21
C MET A 396 4.42 -2.90 16.39
N ASP A 397 4.23 -2.99 15.09
CA ASP A 397 5.30 -3.27 14.13
C ASP A 397 6.22 -2.06 13.93
N THR A 398 7.33 -2.27 13.26
CA THR A 398 8.35 -1.24 13.03
C THR A 398 7.84 -0.05 12.22
N HIS A 399 6.95 -0.26 11.25
CA HIS A 399 6.36 0.83 10.45
C HIS A 399 5.39 1.68 11.25
N THR A 400 4.53 1.04 12.05
CA THR A 400 3.62 1.73 12.98
C THR A 400 4.40 2.53 14.00
N ALA A 401 5.54 2.02 14.47
CA ALA A 401 6.40 2.72 15.42
C ALA A 401 7.02 4.00 14.81
N VAL A 402 7.45 3.95 13.54
CA VAL A 402 7.87 5.16 12.81
C VAL A 402 6.74 6.18 12.76
N ALA A 403 5.52 5.76 12.44
CA ALA A 403 4.36 6.66 12.39
C ALA A 403 4.03 7.25 13.78
N TRP A 404 4.05 6.43 14.81
CA TRP A 404 3.81 6.89 16.18
C TRP A 404 4.84 7.95 16.62
N ARG A 405 6.12 7.68 16.39
CA ARG A 405 7.18 8.62 16.75
C ARG A 405 7.11 9.92 15.94
N ALA A 406 6.71 9.84 14.68
CA ALA A 406 6.46 11.01 13.83
C ALA A 406 5.32 11.87 14.40
N LEU A 407 4.24 11.26 14.93
CA LEU A 407 3.17 11.96 15.64
C LEU A 407 3.70 12.70 16.87
N GLU A 408 4.54 12.08 17.67
CA GLU A 408 5.14 12.73 18.85
C GLU A 408 5.97 13.95 18.47
N LYS A 409 6.78 13.84 17.41
CA LYS A 409 7.55 14.97 16.86
C LYS A 409 6.61 16.10 16.40
N TYR A 410 5.52 15.77 15.72
CA TYR A 410 4.52 16.74 15.28
C TYR A 410 3.89 17.48 16.47
N ARG A 411 3.38 16.75 17.46
CA ARG A 411 2.78 17.34 18.66
C ARG A 411 3.76 18.21 19.43
N PHE A 412 5.00 17.77 19.56
CA PHE A 412 6.05 18.56 20.22
C PHE A 412 6.30 19.90 19.51
N LEU A 413 6.30 19.90 18.16
CA LEU A 413 6.56 21.11 17.37
C LEU A 413 5.36 22.06 17.26
N THR A 414 4.15 21.53 17.25
CA THR A 414 2.94 22.31 16.95
C THR A 414 2.05 22.54 18.17
N SER A 415 2.22 21.75 19.24
CA SER A 415 1.28 21.69 20.38
C SER A 415 -0.16 21.34 19.96
N ASP A 416 -0.33 20.61 18.84
CA ASP A 416 -1.62 20.17 18.34
C ASP A 416 -2.07 18.89 19.06
N GLU A 417 -3.18 18.98 19.82
CA GLU A 417 -3.79 17.88 20.57
C GLU A 417 -5.03 17.29 19.88
N THR A 418 -5.23 17.63 18.60
CA THR A 418 -6.34 17.08 17.79
C THR A 418 -6.30 15.55 17.80
N TYR A 419 -7.48 14.93 17.95
CA TYR A 419 -7.60 13.47 17.90
C TYR A 419 -6.95 12.93 16.63
N THR A 420 -6.05 11.98 16.81
CA THR A 420 -5.21 11.48 15.73
C THR A 420 -5.33 9.97 15.61
N ILE A 421 -5.45 9.48 14.38
CA ILE A 421 -5.43 8.05 14.05
C ILE A 421 -4.10 7.71 13.38
N VAL A 422 -3.36 6.79 14.01
CA VAL A 422 -2.13 6.21 13.44
C VAL A 422 -2.51 4.97 12.64
N LEU A 423 -2.06 4.87 11.38
CA LEU A 423 -2.28 3.68 10.57
C LEU A 423 -1.24 2.61 10.91
N SER A 424 -1.72 1.44 11.35
CA SER A 424 -0.91 0.26 11.58
C SER A 424 -0.95 -0.64 10.35
N THR A 425 0.17 -0.70 9.63
CA THR A 425 0.23 -1.25 8.27
C THR A 425 0.68 -2.70 8.19
N ALA A 426 1.19 -3.27 9.28
CA ALA A 426 1.63 -4.66 9.35
C ALA A 426 1.46 -5.24 10.76
N SER A 427 1.32 -6.56 10.84
CA SER A 427 1.40 -7.27 12.12
C SER A 427 2.83 -7.23 12.67
N PRO A 428 3.03 -7.02 14.00
CA PRO A 428 4.35 -7.08 14.62
C PRO A 428 5.07 -8.41 14.39
N TYR A 429 4.34 -9.48 14.18
CA TYR A 429 4.89 -10.80 13.91
C TYR A 429 5.61 -10.94 12.57
N LYS A 430 5.42 -10.01 11.63
CA LYS A 430 6.19 -10.00 10.36
C LYS A 430 7.63 -9.55 10.55
N PHE A 431 7.90 -8.87 11.65
CA PHE A 431 9.19 -8.28 12.03
C PHE A 431 9.55 -8.65 13.47
N ALA A 432 9.25 -9.91 13.84
CA ALA A 432 9.37 -10.39 15.22
C ALA A 432 10.80 -10.27 15.77
N ASP A 433 11.82 -10.42 14.94
CA ASP A 433 13.22 -10.19 15.28
C ASP A 433 13.48 -8.75 15.75
N SER A 434 13.07 -7.78 14.94
CA SER A 434 13.24 -6.36 15.24
C SER A 434 12.38 -5.89 16.41
N VAL A 435 11.17 -6.47 16.55
CA VAL A 435 10.26 -6.17 17.66
C VAL A 435 10.81 -6.73 18.98
N LEU A 436 11.30 -7.97 18.99
CA LEU A 436 11.95 -8.57 20.18
C LEU A 436 13.20 -7.77 20.57
N GLU A 437 14.05 -7.40 19.62
CA GLU A 437 15.21 -6.55 19.87
C GLU A 437 14.84 -5.19 20.47
N ALA A 438 13.68 -4.63 20.07
CA ALA A 438 13.19 -3.39 20.65
C ALA A 438 12.66 -3.55 22.07
N LEU A 439 12.09 -4.72 22.42
CA LEU A 439 11.57 -4.99 23.77
C LEU A 439 12.67 -5.30 24.77
N ASP A 440 13.75 -5.96 24.36
CA ASP A 440 14.95 -6.20 25.18
C ASP A 440 16.22 -5.89 24.37
N ASP A 441 16.81 -4.73 24.61
CA ASP A 441 18.02 -4.22 23.94
C ASP A 441 19.30 -4.97 24.34
N LYS A 442 19.25 -5.83 25.35
CA LYS A 442 20.39 -6.59 25.85
C LYS A 442 20.62 -7.90 25.13
N GLU A 443 19.61 -8.42 24.46
CA GLU A 443 19.69 -9.70 23.78
C GLU A 443 19.35 -9.55 22.29
N GLN A 444 20.33 -9.77 21.41
CA GLN A 444 20.03 -9.93 20.00
C GLN A 444 19.21 -11.22 19.81
N PRO A 445 17.97 -11.15 19.34
CA PRO A 445 17.15 -12.34 19.14
C PRO A 445 17.79 -13.23 18.09
N LYS A 446 18.19 -14.44 18.49
CA LYS A 446 18.77 -15.45 17.61
C LYS A 446 17.87 -16.67 17.62
N GLY A 447 17.55 -17.19 16.46
CA GLY A 447 16.75 -18.40 16.35
C GLY A 447 16.17 -18.58 14.97
N GLU A 448 15.56 -19.74 14.77
CA GLU A 448 14.75 -19.98 13.59
C GLU A 448 13.52 -19.03 13.59
N PRO A 449 13.05 -18.57 12.43
CA PRO A 449 12.01 -17.54 12.33
C PRO A 449 10.76 -17.84 13.15
N PHE A 450 10.28 -19.09 13.15
CA PHE A 450 9.09 -19.48 13.93
C PHE A 450 9.34 -19.52 15.43
N ALA A 451 10.57 -19.86 15.87
CA ALA A 451 10.92 -19.76 17.28
C ALA A 451 10.85 -18.31 17.79
N LEU A 452 11.17 -17.33 16.95
CA LEU A 452 11.01 -15.91 17.28
C LEU A 452 9.54 -15.49 17.39
N LEU A 453 8.64 -16.05 16.57
CA LEU A 453 7.21 -15.80 16.71
C LEU A 453 6.70 -16.33 18.06
N HIS A 454 7.05 -17.55 18.43
CA HIS A 454 6.67 -18.13 19.72
C HIS A 454 7.25 -17.35 20.89
N LYS A 455 8.53 -16.93 20.81
CA LYS A 455 9.17 -16.10 21.83
C LYS A 455 8.42 -14.78 22.02
N LEU A 456 8.08 -14.09 20.92
CA LEU A 456 7.33 -12.84 20.99
C LEU A 456 5.93 -13.03 21.63
N ASN A 457 5.25 -14.13 21.31
CA ASN A 457 3.98 -14.48 21.96
C ASN A 457 4.14 -14.76 23.47
N GLU A 458 5.17 -15.52 23.86
CA GLU A 458 5.46 -15.84 25.27
C GLU A 458 5.79 -14.57 26.08
N GLU A 459 6.55 -13.62 25.52
CA GLU A 459 6.94 -12.39 26.20
C GLU A 459 5.81 -11.36 26.29
N THR A 460 4.94 -11.30 25.27
CA THR A 460 3.94 -10.23 25.16
C THR A 460 2.51 -10.69 25.45
N GLY A 461 2.21 -11.97 25.33
CA GLY A 461 0.85 -12.51 25.40
C GLY A 461 -0.01 -12.13 24.19
N VAL A 462 0.51 -11.43 23.19
CA VAL A 462 -0.21 -11.11 21.95
C VAL A 462 -0.29 -12.35 21.07
N GLU A 463 -1.47 -12.68 20.55
CA GLU A 463 -1.68 -13.90 19.77
C GLU A 463 -1.00 -13.82 18.40
N ILE A 464 -0.33 -14.91 17.99
CA ILE A 464 0.21 -15.04 16.65
C ILE A 464 -0.95 -15.15 15.65
N PRO A 465 -0.99 -14.35 14.56
CA PRO A 465 -2.01 -14.51 13.55
C PRO A 465 -2.08 -15.96 13.04
N PRO A 466 -3.25 -16.63 13.05
CA PRO A 466 -3.35 -18.07 12.74
C PRO A 466 -2.75 -18.45 11.38
N ARG A 467 -2.86 -17.57 10.39
CA ARG A 467 -2.29 -17.81 9.06
C ARG A 467 -0.76 -17.68 9.03
N MET A 468 -0.16 -16.93 9.96
CA MET A 468 1.29 -16.87 10.09
C MET A 468 1.82 -18.11 10.80
N LEU A 469 1.13 -18.57 11.83
CA LEU A 469 1.47 -19.82 12.52
C LEU A 469 1.40 -21.03 11.57
N ALA A 470 0.38 -21.09 10.72
CA ALA A 470 0.20 -22.16 9.75
C ALA A 470 1.34 -22.27 8.72
N LEU A 471 2.09 -21.20 8.48
CA LEU A 471 3.23 -21.23 7.53
C LEU A 471 4.32 -22.23 7.93
N GLU A 472 4.45 -22.55 9.20
CA GLU A 472 5.47 -23.49 9.70
C GLU A 472 5.33 -24.87 9.06
N GLU A 473 4.08 -25.32 8.89
CA GLU A 473 3.76 -26.66 8.39
C GLU A 473 3.51 -26.71 6.87
N LEU A 474 3.35 -25.56 6.19
CA LEU A 474 3.05 -25.52 4.76
C LEU A 474 4.24 -26.02 3.92
N PRO A 475 4.00 -26.85 2.87
CA PRO A 475 5.06 -27.29 1.98
C PRO A 475 5.63 -26.14 1.15
N VAL A 476 6.92 -26.17 0.87
CA VAL A 476 7.56 -25.28 -0.10
C VAL A 476 7.14 -25.70 -1.51
N LEU A 477 6.47 -24.81 -2.22
CA LEU A 477 5.95 -25.03 -3.58
C LEU A 477 6.80 -24.34 -4.65
N HIS A 478 7.56 -23.30 -4.28
CA HIS A 478 8.38 -22.49 -5.17
C HIS A 478 9.78 -22.34 -4.59
N SER A 479 10.73 -23.11 -5.12
CA SER A 479 12.13 -23.11 -4.65
C SER A 479 13.13 -22.63 -5.69
N GLU A 480 12.65 -22.25 -6.90
CA GLU A 480 13.53 -21.90 -8.01
C GLU A 480 14.14 -20.52 -7.80
N VAL A 481 15.48 -20.44 -7.88
CA VAL A 481 16.25 -19.19 -7.90
C VAL A 481 16.91 -19.08 -9.26
N ILE A 482 16.77 -17.94 -9.91
CA ILE A 482 17.27 -17.69 -11.26
C ILE A 482 18.14 -16.44 -11.30
N PRO A 483 19.13 -16.36 -12.20
CA PRO A 483 19.83 -15.13 -12.51
C PRO A 483 18.86 -14.05 -13.01
N SER A 484 19.12 -12.78 -12.70
CA SER A 484 18.23 -11.66 -13.09
C SER A 484 18.06 -11.52 -14.61
N ASP A 485 19.07 -11.90 -15.41
CA ASP A 485 19.03 -11.91 -16.88
C ASP A 485 18.15 -13.05 -17.48
N LYS A 486 17.62 -13.95 -16.64
CA LYS A 486 16.73 -15.06 -17.06
C LYS A 486 15.25 -14.81 -16.75
N MET A 487 14.89 -13.66 -16.20
CA MET A 487 13.50 -13.34 -15.83
C MET A 487 12.55 -13.39 -17.04
N GLU A 488 12.92 -12.83 -18.18
CA GLU A 488 12.12 -12.88 -19.42
C GLU A 488 11.87 -14.33 -19.87
N LEU A 489 12.91 -15.16 -19.86
CA LEU A 489 12.80 -16.58 -20.20
C LEU A 489 11.89 -17.34 -19.22
N ALA A 490 11.96 -17.02 -17.94
CA ALA A 490 11.09 -17.62 -16.92
C ALA A 490 9.62 -17.27 -17.16
N VAL A 491 9.32 -16.00 -17.51
CA VAL A 491 7.96 -15.58 -17.88
C VAL A 491 7.47 -16.38 -19.09
N MET A 492 8.24 -16.41 -20.17
CA MET A 492 7.86 -17.09 -21.41
C MET A 492 7.59 -18.59 -21.20
N LYS A 493 8.44 -19.28 -20.44
CA LYS A 493 8.28 -20.72 -20.15
C LYS A 493 7.05 -21.06 -19.31
N ASN A 494 6.55 -20.14 -18.52
CA ASN A 494 5.40 -20.37 -17.63
C ASN A 494 4.07 -19.89 -18.21
N LEU A 495 4.09 -19.23 -19.37
CA LEU A 495 2.89 -18.75 -20.07
C LEU A 495 2.56 -19.57 -21.34
N VAL A 496 3.44 -20.44 -21.75
CA VAL A 496 3.34 -21.20 -23.03
C VAL A 496 3.15 -22.69 -22.78
#